data_342e83cb1e21edc5378ddaffdfebb31a
#
_entry.id   342e83cb1e21edc5378ddaffdfebb31a
#
_cell.length_a   1.000
_cell.length_b   1.000
_cell.length_c   1.000
_cell.angle_alpha   90.00
_cell.angle_beta   90.00
_cell.angle_gamma   90.00
#
_symmetry.space_group_name_H-M   'P 1'
#
loop_
_entity.id
_entity.type
_entity.pdbx_description
1 polymer ?
#
loop_
_entity_poly.entity_id
_entity_poly.type
_entity_poly.pdbx_seq_one_letter_code
_entity_poly.pdbx_strand_id
1 'polypeptide(L)'
;MFILPALGVMVAAGVGYLIGKTFSKNIDATAEKMSMMGEYDETDFHQVVDISGEFASLQIEVEKEFKNQEDTIIDKLEESFNNKIIDKISVDDINLKKYLKSEAKSISNSIRGTLIFSMKRRYTIDNSELRGILELEAGEEKRISLKRYLEISLEEGKNDLFTKINEEINCFIKIVEEEVENLQNLRLEQSKNNLVELNQIIKLKELENEGLQEKLLPNKFNIIISNVVNEIFK
;
A
#
# COMPACT_ATOMS: atom_id res chain seq x y z
N MET A 1 13.32 7.19 -16.39
CA MET A 1 13.77 6.62 -15.11
C MET A 1 13.62 7.54 -13.88
N PHE A 2 13.64 8.88 -13.99
CA PHE A 2 13.52 9.80 -12.84
C PHE A 2 12.09 10.08 -12.33
N ILE A 3 11.06 9.58 -12.99
CA ILE A 3 9.66 9.92 -12.67
C ILE A 3 9.08 9.03 -11.54
N LEU A 4 9.48 7.76 -11.46
CA LEU A 4 8.90 6.80 -10.51
C LEU A 4 9.16 7.15 -9.03
N PRO A 5 10.40 7.50 -8.61
CA PRO A 5 10.63 7.94 -7.24
C PRO A 5 9.83 9.18 -6.85
N ALA A 6 9.67 10.14 -7.77
CA ALA A 6 8.85 11.33 -7.54
C ALA A 6 7.36 11.00 -7.37
N LEU A 7 6.84 10.02 -8.11
CA LEU A 7 5.46 9.53 -7.94
C LEU A 7 5.28 8.84 -6.59
N GLY A 8 6.27 8.06 -6.14
CA GLY A 8 6.28 7.46 -4.80
C GLY A 8 6.18 8.52 -3.69
N VAL A 9 6.98 9.58 -3.77
CA VAL A 9 6.94 10.70 -2.83
C VAL A 9 5.56 11.39 -2.81
N MET A 10 4.93 11.58 -3.97
CA MET A 10 3.58 12.17 -4.05
C MET A 10 2.51 11.26 -3.43
N VAL A 11 2.63 9.94 -3.59
CA VAL A 11 1.74 8.98 -2.94
C VAL A 11 1.92 9.05 -1.42
N ALA A 12 3.16 8.98 -0.93
CA ALA A 12 3.49 9.05 0.50
C ALA A 12 2.98 10.34 1.16
N ALA A 13 3.20 11.50 0.53
CA ALA A 13 2.70 12.79 1.03
C ALA A 13 1.17 12.85 1.08
N GLY A 14 0.50 12.32 0.04
CA GLY A 14 -0.96 12.26 0.00
C GLY A 14 -1.55 11.38 1.10
N VAL A 15 -0.94 10.24 1.36
CA VAL A 15 -1.37 9.33 2.44
C VAL A 15 -1.04 9.90 3.81
N GLY A 16 0.13 10.52 4.01
CA GLY A 16 0.47 11.21 5.26
C GLY A 16 -0.53 12.30 5.63
N TYR A 17 -0.99 13.09 4.65
CA TYR A 17 -2.06 14.08 4.85
C TYR A 17 -3.38 13.41 5.27
N LEU A 18 -3.74 12.29 4.64
CA LEU A 18 -4.97 11.56 4.98
C LEU A 18 -4.91 10.98 6.40
N ILE A 19 -3.77 10.42 6.82
CA ILE A 19 -3.55 9.92 8.18
C ILE A 19 -3.80 11.06 9.18
N GLY A 20 -3.19 12.23 8.97
CA GLY A 20 -3.36 13.39 9.86
C GLY A 20 -4.81 13.86 10.00
N LYS A 21 -5.58 13.83 8.89
CA LYS A 21 -6.96 14.33 8.85
C LYS A 21 -7.99 13.34 9.38
N THR A 22 -7.77 12.06 9.19
CA THR A 22 -8.82 11.03 9.39
C THR A 22 -9.03 10.72 10.88
N PHE A 23 -7.96 10.69 11.68
CA PHE A 23 -8.01 10.17 13.04
C PHE A 23 -8.35 11.18 14.14
N SER A 24 -8.66 12.44 13.82
CA SER A 24 -8.80 13.49 14.86
C SER A 24 -10.15 13.56 15.58
N LYS A 25 -11.18 12.82 15.12
CA LYS A 25 -12.56 13.07 15.57
C LYS A 25 -13.14 12.12 16.62
N ASN A 26 -12.55 10.95 16.84
CA ASN A 26 -13.24 9.88 17.55
C ASN A 26 -12.71 9.56 18.96
N ILE A 27 -11.62 10.19 19.38
CA ILE A 27 -10.98 9.92 20.69
C ILE A 27 -11.88 10.34 21.84
N ASP A 28 -12.53 11.50 21.73
CA ASP A 28 -13.41 12.02 22.80
C ASP A 28 -14.58 11.09 23.08
N ALA A 29 -15.26 10.62 22.04
CA ALA A 29 -16.39 9.71 22.17
C ALA A 29 -15.97 8.34 22.75
N THR A 30 -14.79 7.83 22.33
CA THR A 30 -14.24 6.59 22.86
C THR A 30 -13.87 6.72 24.33
N ALA A 31 -13.20 7.82 24.70
CA ALA A 31 -12.83 8.09 26.10
C ALA A 31 -14.03 8.28 27.00
N GLU A 32 -15.06 8.99 26.54
CA GLU A 32 -16.33 9.17 27.27
C GLU A 32 -17.02 7.84 27.54
N LYS A 33 -17.19 7.02 26.50
CA LYS A 33 -17.81 5.71 26.61
C LYS A 33 -17.07 4.78 27.58
N MET A 34 -15.72 4.80 27.52
CA MET A 34 -14.88 3.96 28.37
C MET A 34 -14.81 4.44 29.82
N SER A 35 -14.95 5.75 30.07
CA SER A 35 -14.93 6.31 31.43
C SER A 35 -16.14 5.91 32.26
N MET A 36 -17.22 5.53 31.58
CA MET A 36 -18.45 5.02 32.22
C MET A 36 -18.41 3.52 32.46
N MET A 37 -17.41 2.80 31.96
CA MET A 37 -17.18 1.39 32.28
C MET A 37 -16.64 1.32 33.71
N GLY A 38 -17.28 0.52 34.55
CA GLY A 38 -16.93 0.40 35.97
C GLY A 38 -17.84 1.16 36.93
N GLU A 39 -18.95 1.79 36.44
CA GLU A 39 -20.04 2.24 37.30
C GLU A 39 -20.76 0.99 37.87
N TYR A 40 -20.27 0.55 39.02
CA TYR A 40 -20.93 -0.51 39.79
C TYR A 40 -21.82 0.10 40.85
N ASP A 41 -23.02 -0.45 41.00
CA ASP A 41 -23.97 -0.09 42.06
C ASP A 41 -23.28 -0.29 43.42
N GLU A 42 -23.25 0.71 44.28
CA GLU A 42 -22.58 0.76 45.59
C GLU A 42 -23.02 -0.39 46.56
N THR A 43 -23.91 -1.28 46.15
CA THR A 43 -24.52 -2.31 47.02
C THR A 43 -23.77 -3.64 47.09
N ASP A 44 -22.74 -3.87 46.25
CA ASP A 44 -22.01 -5.16 46.27
C ASP A 44 -20.53 -5.01 46.69
N PHE A 45 -20.27 -5.17 47.96
CA PHE A 45 -18.97 -5.08 48.64
C PHE A 45 -17.93 -6.15 48.21
N HIS A 46 -18.24 -6.99 47.19
CA HIS A 46 -17.38 -8.07 46.71
C HIS A 46 -17.04 -8.03 45.22
N GLN A 47 -17.28 -6.95 44.52
CA GLN A 47 -16.85 -6.87 43.13
C GLN A 47 -15.38 -6.54 43.07
N VAL A 48 -14.54 -7.54 42.88
CA VAL A 48 -13.22 -7.41 42.27
C VAL A 48 -13.51 -6.79 40.90
N VAL A 49 -13.10 -5.53 40.71
CA VAL A 49 -13.15 -4.86 39.39
C VAL A 49 -12.54 -5.85 38.41
N ASP A 50 -13.33 -6.33 37.44
CA ASP A 50 -12.83 -7.24 36.40
C ASP A 50 -12.02 -6.43 35.40
N ILE A 51 -10.83 -6.00 35.86
CA ILE A 51 -9.87 -5.24 35.05
C ILE A 51 -9.59 -5.97 33.73
N SER A 52 -9.58 -7.30 33.73
CA SER A 52 -9.38 -8.10 32.52
C SER A 52 -10.51 -7.90 31.50
N GLY A 53 -11.74 -7.81 31.99
CA GLY A 53 -12.91 -7.50 31.15
C GLY A 53 -12.86 -6.07 30.60
N GLU A 54 -12.40 -5.10 31.39
CA GLU A 54 -12.21 -3.71 30.92
C GLU A 54 -11.12 -3.62 29.82
N PHE A 55 -9.99 -4.34 29.98
CA PHE A 55 -8.96 -4.41 28.93
C PHE A 55 -9.51 -5.01 27.63
N ALA A 56 -10.24 -6.11 27.70
CA ALA A 56 -10.83 -6.75 26.53
C ALA A 56 -11.83 -5.80 25.82
N SER A 57 -12.66 -5.13 26.63
CA SER A 57 -13.65 -4.16 26.11
C SER A 57 -12.98 -2.97 25.44
N LEU A 58 -11.89 -2.45 26.00
CA LEU A 58 -11.10 -1.38 25.40
C LEU A 58 -10.49 -1.80 24.06
N GLN A 59 -9.92 -3.00 23.97
CA GLN A 59 -9.36 -3.53 22.73
C GLN A 59 -10.43 -3.64 21.63
N ILE A 60 -11.63 -4.14 21.97
CA ILE A 60 -12.74 -4.28 21.03
C ILE A 60 -13.21 -2.91 20.54
N GLU A 61 -13.37 -1.95 21.44
CA GLU A 61 -13.86 -0.62 21.08
C GLU A 61 -12.85 0.12 20.20
N VAL A 62 -11.55 0.06 20.52
CA VAL A 62 -10.47 0.61 19.70
C VAL A 62 -10.47 -0.02 18.30
N GLU A 63 -10.58 -1.35 18.22
CA GLU A 63 -10.64 -2.01 16.92
C GLU A 63 -11.85 -1.55 16.11
N LYS A 64 -13.02 -1.52 16.73
CA LYS A 64 -14.25 -1.09 16.07
C LYS A 64 -14.18 0.34 15.54
N GLU A 65 -13.58 1.24 16.31
CA GLU A 65 -13.55 2.66 16.00
C GLU A 65 -12.52 3.00 14.92
N PHE A 66 -11.34 2.41 15.00
CA PHE A 66 -10.22 2.81 14.13
C PHE A 66 -10.02 1.92 12.90
N LYS A 67 -10.55 0.70 12.87
CA LYS A 67 -10.40 -0.22 11.75
C LYS A 67 -10.94 0.35 10.44
N ASN A 68 -12.14 0.88 10.44
CA ASN A 68 -12.75 1.44 9.23
C ASN A 68 -11.96 2.64 8.69
N GLN A 69 -11.32 3.40 9.58
CA GLN A 69 -10.49 4.54 9.21
C GLN A 69 -9.18 4.09 8.60
N GLU A 70 -8.53 3.09 9.19
CA GLU A 70 -7.34 2.45 8.62
C GLU A 70 -7.63 1.87 7.24
N ASP A 71 -8.69 1.08 7.11
CA ASP A 71 -9.11 0.49 5.83
C ASP A 71 -9.34 1.57 4.76
N THR A 72 -9.98 2.68 5.11
CA THR A 72 -10.19 3.81 4.18
C THR A 72 -8.87 4.41 3.68
N ILE A 73 -7.85 4.50 4.54
CA ILE A 73 -6.53 5.02 4.15
C ILE A 73 -5.85 4.06 3.20
N ILE A 74 -5.92 2.77 3.50
CA ILE A 74 -5.27 1.72 2.70
C ILE A 74 -5.95 1.57 1.33
N ASP A 75 -7.27 1.67 1.25
CA ASP A 75 -8.00 1.66 -0.02
C ASP A 75 -7.59 2.84 -0.91
N LYS A 76 -7.40 4.03 -0.32
CA LYS A 76 -6.89 5.21 -1.06
C LYS A 76 -5.42 5.07 -1.46
N LEU A 77 -4.60 4.34 -0.70
CA LEU A 77 -3.25 3.99 -1.09
C LEU A 77 -3.27 3.09 -2.32
N GLU A 78 -4.07 2.02 -2.32
CA GLU A 78 -4.24 1.12 -3.45
C GLU A 78 -4.74 1.87 -4.70
N GLU A 79 -5.74 2.74 -4.55
CA GLU A 79 -6.21 3.62 -5.62
C GLU A 79 -5.08 4.53 -6.13
N SER A 80 -4.25 5.06 -5.26
CA SER A 80 -3.12 5.90 -5.63
C SER A 80 -2.04 5.13 -6.39
N PHE A 81 -1.75 3.88 -6.03
CA PHE A 81 -0.86 3.01 -6.80
C PHE A 81 -1.40 2.82 -8.22
N ASN A 82 -2.67 2.50 -8.36
CA ASN A 82 -3.31 2.31 -9.65
C ASN A 82 -3.25 3.58 -10.51
N ASN A 83 -3.78 4.70 -10.00
CA ASN A 83 -4.01 5.91 -10.80
C ASN A 83 -2.75 6.74 -11.01
N LYS A 84 -1.83 6.78 -10.03
CA LYS A 84 -0.65 7.65 -10.07
C LYS A 84 0.61 6.95 -10.55
N ILE A 85 0.70 5.64 -10.40
CA ILE A 85 1.87 4.86 -10.79
C ILE A 85 1.55 3.98 -11.99
N ILE A 86 0.67 3.00 -11.85
CA ILE A 86 0.44 1.97 -12.87
C ILE A 86 -0.13 2.57 -14.16
N ASP A 87 -1.13 3.45 -14.05
CA ASP A 87 -1.75 4.06 -15.23
C ASP A 87 -0.85 5.10 -15.93
N LYS A 88 0.22 5.57 -15.25
CA LYS A 88 1.21 6.49 -15.81
C LYS A 88 2.39 5.79 -16.48
N ILE A 89 2.53 4.49 -16.31
CA ILE A 89 3.55 3.72 -17.01
C ILE A 89 3.19 3.68 -18.49
N SER A 90 4.05 4.25 -19.33
CA SER A 90 3.87 4.36 -20.79
C SER A 90 4.06 3.02 -21.51
N VAL A 91 3.71 1.91 -20.89
CA VAL A 91 3.87 0.58 -21.44
C VAL A 91 2.49 -0.01 -21.71
N ASP A 92 2.20 -0.29 -22.99
CA ASP A 92 0.97 -0.93 -23.43
C ASP A 92 1.00 -2.47 -23.21
N ASP A 93 1.58 -2.93 -22.11
CA ASP A 93 1.56 -4.34 -21.74
C ASP A 93 0.46 -4.61 -20.72
N ILE A 94 -0.61 -5.25 -21.18
CA ILE A 94 -1.79 -5.58 -20.36
C ILE A 94 -1.42 -6.56 -19.24
N ASN A 95 -0.47 -7.47 -19.49
CA ASN A 95 -0.07 -8.47 -18.49
C ASN A 95 0.75 -7.83 -17.38
N LEU A 96 1.67 -6.93 -17.73
CA LEU A 96 2.43 -6.15 -16.77
C LEU A 96 1.49 -5.31 -15.89
N LYS A 97 0.55 -4.59 -16.47
CA LYS A 97 -0.42 -3.77 -15.70
C LYS A 97 -1.28 -4.64 -14.77
N LYS A 98 -1.70 -5.82 -15.19
CA LYS A 98 -2.43 -6.76 -14.33
C LYS A 98 -1.58 -7.27 -13.17
N TYR A 99 -0.33 -7.63 -13.44
CA TYR A 99 0.62 -8.05 -12.43
C TYR A 99 0.83 -6.95 -11.38
N LEU A 100 1.16 -5.73 -11.81
CA LEU A 100 1.37 -4.60 -10.91
C LEU A 100 0.13 -4.24 -10.08
N LYS A 101 -1.09 -4.37 -10.64
CA LYS A 101 -2.34 -4.22 -9.87
C LYS A 101 -2.51 -5.30 -8.80
N SER A 102 -2.09 -6.51 -9.08
CA SER A 102 -2.09 -7.61 -8.10
C SER A 102 -1.10 -7.34 -6.97
N GLU A 103 0.10 -6.87 -7.30
CA GLU A 103 1.14 -6.50 -6.32
C GLU A 103 0.69 -5.32 -5.46
N ALA A 104 0.11 -4.27 -6.04
CA ALA A 104 -0.45 -3.14 -5.31
C ALA A 104 -1.49 -3.58 -4.27
N LYS A 105 -2.36 -4.51 -4.65
CA LYS A 105 -3.36 -5.09 -3.75
C LYS A 105 -2.73 -5.95 -2.65
N SER A 106 -1.72 -6.76 -2.98
CA SER A 106 -0.98 -7.58 -2.03
C SER A 106 -0.31 -6.72 -0.96
N ILE A 107 0.38 -5.67 -1.39
CA ILE A 107 1.04 -4.68 -0.54
C ILE A 107 0.01 -3.97 0.36
N SER A 108 -1.10 -3.51 -0.20
CA SER A 108 -2.16 -2.87 0.57
C SER A 108 -2.71 -3.80 1.66
N ASN A 109 -2.86 -5.09 1.35
CA ASN A 109 -3.30 -6.07 2.34
C ASN A 109 -2.25 -6.34 3.44
N SER A 110 -0.95 -6.26 3.13
CA SER A 110 0.12 -6.44 4.13
C SER A 110 0.19 -5.31 5.17
N ILE A 111 -0.36 -4.14 4.84
CA ILE A 111 -0.40 -2.97 5.70
C ILE A 111 -1.62 -3.01 6.64
N ARG A 112 -2.73 -3.66 6.21
CA ARG A 112 -3.98 -3.70 6.99
C ARG A 112 -3.77 -4.28 8.39
N GLY A 113 -4.31 -3.60 9.37
CA GLY A 113 -4.21 -3.98 10.78
C GLY A 113 -2.96 -3.45 11.50
N THR A 114 -2.06 -2.73 10.82
CA THR A 114 -0.83 -2.20 11.43
C THR A 114 -1.15 -1.20 12.55
N LEU A 115 -2.04 -0.24 12.31
CA LEU A 115 -2.50 0.73 13.31
C LEU A 115 -3.12 0.03 14.52
N ILE A 116 -4.07 -0.85 14.24
CA ILE A 116 -4.81 -1.57 15.29
C ILE A 116 -3.87 -2.45 16.10
N PHE A 117 -2.95 -3.17 15.44
CA PHE A 117 -1.96 -3.99 16.13
C PHE A 117 -1.04 -3.15 17.02
N SER A 118 -0.55 -2.02 16.52
CA SER A 118 0.28 -1.11 17.28
C SER A 118 -0.44 -0.57 18.52
N MET A 119 -1.68 -0.11 18.34
CA MET A 119 -2.51 0.36 19.46
C MET A 119 -2.78 -0.75 20.47
N LYS A 120 -3.20 -1.95 20.02
CA LYS A 120 -3.52 -3.09 20.90
C LYS A 120 -2.35 -3.55 21.75
N ARG A 121 -1.11 -3.42 21.27
CA ARG A 121 0.08 -3.74 22.06
C ARG A 121 0.18 -2.96 23.37
N ARG A 122 -0.42 -1.79 23.45
CA ARG A 122 -0.47 -0.96 24.66
C ARG A 122 -1.61 -1.34 25.59
N TYR A 123 -2.66 -2.00 25.08
CA TYR A 123 -3.83 -2.37 25.86
C TYR A 123 -3.69 -3.78 26.42
N THR A 124 -2.66 -3.98 27.23
CA THR A 124 -2.36 -5.26 27.88
C THR A 124 -2.43 -5.12 29.38
N ILE A 125 -2.77 -6.19 30.05
CA ILE A 125 -2.89 -6.26 31.52
C ILE A 125 -1.56 -5.90 32.25
N ASP A 126 -0.45 -6.07 31.56
CA ASP A 126 0.89 -5.75 32.09
C ASP A 126 1.23 -4.26 31.99
N ASN A 127 0.41 -3.47 31.29
CA ASN A 127 0.61 -2.03 31.19
C ASN A 127 0.16 -1.34 32.48
N SER A 128 1.12 -0.96 33.31
CA SER A 128 0.86 -0.36 34.62
C SER A 128 0.18 1.00 34.55
N GLU A 129 0.46 1.80 33.48
CA GLU A 129 -0.17 3.11 33.28
C GLU A 129 -1.66 2.94 33.00
N LEU A 130 -2.00 2.06 32.03
CA LEU A 130 -3.40 1.82 31.69
C LEU A 130 -4.16 1.18 32.85
N ARG A 131 -3.52 0.24 33.57
CA ARG A 131 -4.12 -0.36 34.76
C ARG A 131 -4.47 0.70 35.81
N GLY A 132 -3.52 1.62 36.12
CA GLY A 132 -3.78 2.71 37.05
C GLY A 132 -4.93 3.62 36.62
N ILE A 133 -5.10 3.85 35.32
CA ILE A 133 -6.25 4.60 34.78
C ILE A 133 -7.56 3.83 34.93
N LEU A 134 -7.58 2.52 34.65
CA LEU A 134 -8.77 1.69 34.77
C LEU A 134 -9.23 1.52 36.23
N GLU A 135 -8.30 1.56 37.18
CA GLU A 135 -8.58 1.53 38.62
C GLU A 135 -9.15 2.83 39.19
N LEU A 136 -9.12 3.94 38.42
CA LEU A 136 -9.79 5.18 38.83
C LEU A 136 -11.31 5.00 38.89
N GLU A 137 -11.94 5.69 39.85
CA GLU A 137 -13.40 5.79 39.90
C GLU A 137 -13.98 6.37 38.59
N ALA A 138 -15.18 5.91 38.23
CA ALA A 138 -15.88 6.46 37.09
C ALA A 138 -16.08 7.96 37.23
N GLY A 139 -15.75 8.74 36.20
CA GLY A 139 -15.86 10.18 36.22
C GLY A 139 -14.88 10.93 35.34
N GLU A 140 -14.79 12.22 35.56
CA GLU A 140 -14.03 13.12 34.70
C GLU A 140 -12.54 12.86 34.73
N GLU A 141 -11.96 12.48 35.86
CA GLU A 141 -10.53 12.15 35.99
C GLU A 141 -10.17 10.92 35.14
N LYS A 142 -10.95 9.83 35.25
CA LYS A 142 -10.78 8.63 34.41
C LYS A 142 -10.93 8.96 32.94
N ARG A 143 -11.92 9.79 32.59
CA ARG A 143 -12.16 10.24 31.20
C ARG A 143 -10.97 10.99 30.61
N ILE A 144 -10.44 11.96 31.33
CA ILE A 144 -9.29 12.76 30.89
C ILE A 144 -8.05 11.88 30.72
N SER A 145 -7.79 11.01 31.69
CA SER A 145 -6.64 10.08 31.68
C SER A 145 -6.73 9.08 30.52
N LEU A 146 -7.90 8.49 30.28
CA LEU A 146 -8.15 7.62 29.15
C LEU A 146 -7.99 8.35 27.81
N LYS A 147 -8.55 9.56 27.69
CA LYS A 147 -8.40 10.37 26.49
C LYS A 147 -6.92 10.57 26.15
N ARG A 148 -6.14 11.05 27.12
CA ARG A 148 -4.70 11.27 26.94
C ARG A 148 -3.96 9.99 26.55
N TYR A 149 -4.30 8.88 27.18
CA TYR A 149 -3.70 7.57 26.88
C TYR A 149 -4.03 7.10 25.47
N LEU A 150 -5.29 7.26 25.02
CA LEU A 150 -5.74 6.96 23.67
C LEU A 150 -5.05 7.84 22.63
N GLU A 151 -4.89 9.15 22.92
CA GLU A 151 -4.18 10.10 22.04
C GLU A 151 -2.74 9.66 21.79
N ILE A 152 -2.00 9.34 22.86
CA ILE A 152 -0.61 8.85 22.76
C ILE A 152 -0.55 7.53 21.98
N SER A 153 -1.43 6.59 22.29
CA SER A 153 -1.49 5.30 21.62
C SER A 153 -1.81 5.43 20.13
N LEU A 154 -2.70 6.34 19.78
CA LEU A 154 -3.06 6.62 18.39
C LEU A 154 -1.90 7.28 17.62
N GLU A 155 -1.19 8.24 18.24
CA GLU A 155 -0.03 8.86 17.58
C GLU A 155 1.09 7.86 17.30
N GLU A 156 1.37 6.94 18.21
CA GLU A 156 2.31 5.84 17.96
C GLU A 156 1.81 4.93 16.85
N GLY A 157 0.55 4.52 16.89
CA GLY A 157 -0.05 3.70 15.84
C GLY A 157 -0.02 4.36 14.46
N LYS A 158 -0.26 5.68 14.38
CA LYS A 158 -0.14 6.45 13.14
C LYS A 158 1.31 6.46 12.62
N ASN A 159 2.28 6.62 13.51
CA ASN A 159 3.69 6.61 13.13
C ASN A 159 4.11 5.24 12.59
N ASP A 160 3.67 4.15 13.24
CA ASP A 160 3.93 2.78 12.76
C ASP A 160 3.27 2.54 11.42
N LEU A 161 2.00 2.93 11.25
CA LEU A 161 1.28 2.85 9.98
C LEU A 161 1.96 3.65 8.88
N PHE A 162 2.37 4.89 9.16
CA PHE A 162 3.07 5.74 8.19
C PHE A 162 4.42 5.17 7.79
N THR A 163 5.17 4.65 8.75
CA THR A 163 6.45 3.98 8.50
C THR A 163 6.26 2.76 7.60
N LYS A 164 5.30 1.90 7.94
CA LYS A 164 4.98 0.71 7.14
C LYS A 164 4.53 1.08 5.72
N ILE A 165 3.69 2.08 5.56
CA ILE A 165 3.26 2.56 4.24
C ILE A 165 4.45 3.05 3.41
N ASN A 166 5.38 3.82 4.00
CA ASN A 166 6.56 4.31 3.29
C ASN A 166 7.49 3.16 2.85
N GLU A 167 7.69 2.17 3.70
CA GLU A 167 8.46 0.97 3.34
C GLU A 167 7.84 0.25 2.15
N GLU A 168 6.53 0.05 2.17
CA GLU A 168 5.80 -0.66 1.12
C GLU A 168 5.70 0.15 -0.18
N ILE A 169 5.60 1.48 -0.11
CA ILE A 169 5.70 2.34 -1.30
C ILE A 169 7.07 2.16 -1.96
N ASN A 170 8.15 2.19 -1.17
CA ASN A 170 9.49 2.00 -1.69
C ASN A 170 9.69 0.61 -2.29
N CYS A 171 9.11 -0.42 -1.67
CA CYS A 171 9.11 -1.78 -2.21
C CYS A 171 8.37 -1.84 -3.55
N PHE A 172 7.17 -1.24 -3.62
CA PHE A 172 6.38 -1.22 -4.85
C PHE A 172 7.08 -0.49 -5.99
N ILE A 173 7.73 0.65 -5.72
CA ILE A 173 8.50 1.39 -6.73
C ILE A 173 9.63 0.52 -7.29
N LYS A 174 10.35 -0.22 -6.45
CA LYS A 174 11.41 -1.14 -6.91
C LYS A 174 10.85 -2.24 -7.81
N ILE A 175 9.74 -2.86 -7.43
CA ILE A 175 9.06 -3.87 -8.26
C ILE A 175 8.71 -3.28 -9.63
N VAL A 176 8.15 -2.08 -9.66
CA VAL A 176 7.79 -1.41 -10.93
C VAL A 176 9.04 -1.12 -11.77
N GLU A 177 10.12 -0.64 -11.16
CA GLU A 177 11.39 -0.36 -11.85
C GLU A 177 11.98 -1.63 -12.48
N GLU A 178 12.06 -2.71 -11.70
CA GLU A 178 12.58 -4.01 -12.15
C GLU A 178 11.75 -4.58 -13.31
N GLU A 179 10.44 -4.55 -13.22
CA GLU A 179 9.56 -5.08 -14.25
C GLU A 179 9.58 -4.24 -15.54
N VAL A 180 9.65 -2.93 -15.43
CA VAL A 180 9.81 -2.05 -16.59
C VAL A 180 11.16 -2.27 -17.27
N GLU A 181 12.25 -2.42 -16.50
CA GLU A 181 13.58 -2.70 -17.02
C GLU A 181 13.62 -4.07 -17.72
N ASN A 182 13.05 -5.11 -17.11
CA ASN A 182 12.94 -6.44 -17.70
C ASN A 182 12.22 -6.40 -19.05
N LEU A 183 11.11 -5.68 -19.12
CA LEU A 183 10.35 -5.52 -20.35
C LEU A 183 11.13 -4.77 -21.44
N GLN A 184 11.86 -3.72 -21.07
CA GLN A 184 12.72 -2.98 -22.00
C GLN A 184 13.85 -3.85 -22.55
N ASN A 185 14.49 -4.65 -21.69
CA ASN A 185 15.55 -5.57 -22.10
C ASN A 185 15.02 -6.64 -23.06
N LEU A 186 13.84 -7.19 -22.78
CA LEU A 186 13.19 -8.18 -23.64
C LEU A 186 12.86 -7.60 -25.03
N ARG A 187 12.33 -6.38 -25.09
CA ARG A 187 12.08 -5.66 -26.36
C ARG A 187 13.36 -5.39 -27.13
N LEU A 188 14.41 -4.97 -26.42
CA LEU A 188 15.72 -4.74 -27.03
C LEU A 188 16.31 -6.01 -27.65
N GLU A 189 16.18 -7.13 -26.96
CA GLU A 189 16.61 -8.43 -27.47
C GLU A 189 15.81 -8.87 -28.71
N GLN A 190 14.51 -8.72 -28.68
CA GLN A 190 13.63 -8.95 -29.83
C GLN A 190 14.03 -8.08 -31.02
N SER A 191 14.28 -6.78 -30.79
CA SER A 191 14.73 -5.88 -31.85
C SER A 191 16.07 -6.27 -32.43
N LYS A 192 17.03 -6.73 -31.60
CA LYS A 192 18.34 -7.25 -32.09
C LYS A 192 18.15 -8.49 -32.94
N ASN A 193 17.30 -9.43 -32.53
CA ASN A 193 17.01 -10.65 -33.28
C ASN A 193 16.36 -10.33 -34.63
N ASN A 194 15.40 -9.39 -34.67
CA ASN A 194 14.79 -8.92 -35.89
C ASN A 194 15.80 -8.28 -36.84
N LEU A 195 16.79 -7.51 -36.31
CA LEU A 195 17.85 -6.93 -37.13
C LEU A 195 18.80 -8.01 -37.70
N VAL A 196 19.11 -9.06 -36.94
CA VAL A 196 19.91 -10.20 -37.45
C VAL A 196 19.17 -10.90 -38.58
N GLU A 197 17.87 -11.18 -38.44
CA GLU A 197 17.06 -11.78 -39.52
C GLU A 197 17.03 -10.88 -40.78
N LEU A 198 16.83 -9.57 -40.59
CA LEU A 198 16.90 -8.58 -41.68
C LEU A 198 18.24 -8.63 -42.44
N ASN A 199 19.35 -8.64 -41.70
CA ASN A 199 20.69 -8.72 -42.28
C ASN A 199 20.92 -10.05 -43.04
N GLN A 200 20.36 -11.17 -42.54
CA GLN A 200 20.42 -12.44 -43.26
C GLN A 200 19.64 -12.37 -44.57
N ILE A 201 18.43 -11.79 -44.56
CA ILE A 201 17.61 -11.62 -45.76
C ILE A 201 18.32 -10.70 -46.80
N ILE A 202 18.97 -9.64 -46.33
CA ILE A 202 19.74 -8.72 -47.20
C ILE A 202 20.90 -9.48 -47.86
N LYS A 203 21.69 -10.24 -47.06
CA LYS A 203 22.79 -11.05 -47.58
C LYS A 203 22.33 -12.10 -48.59
N LEU A 204 21.19 -12.79 -48.34
CA LEU A 204 20.60 -13.72 -49.29
C LEU A 204 20.20 -13.01 -50.58
N LYS A 205 19.66 -11.79 -50.52
CA LYS A 205 19.35 -10.96 -51.69
C LYS A 205 20.59 -10.60 -52.50
N GLU A 206 21.69 -10.30 -51.84
CA GLU A 206 22.99 -10.00 -52.51
C GLU A 206 23.58 -11.21 -53.19
N LEU A 207 23.36 -12.41 -52.66
CA LEU A 207 23.85 -13.68 -53.22
C LEU A 207 22.97 -14.24 -54.34
N GLU A 208 21.68 -13.91 -54.39
CA GLU A 208 20.71 -14.46 -55.32
C GLU A 208 20.39 -13.52 -56.50
N ASN A 209 21.31 -12.75 -56.99
CA ASN A 209 21.07 -11.82 -58.09
C ASN A 209 20.77 -12.49 -59.44
N GLU A 210 20.40 -13.76 -59.45
CA GLU A 210 19.99 -14.52 -60.64
C GLU A 210 18.71 -15.35 -60.41
N GLY A 211 17.59 -14.73 -60.54
CA GLY A 211 16.40 -15.38 -61.18
C GLY A 211 15.22 -15.84 -60.36
N LEU A 212 15.16 -15.75 -59.02
CA LEU A 212 14.01 -16.32 -58.20
C LEU A 212 13.34 -15.31 -57.24
N GLN A 213 13.52 -14.04 -57.40
CA GLN A 213 13.29 -13.08 -56.34
C GLN A 213 11.88 -12.43 -56.23
N GLU A 214 10.94 -12.64 -57.13
CA GLU A 214 9.84 -11.68 -57.23
C GLU A 214 8.62 -11.91 -56.33
N LYS A 215 8.45 -13.04 -55.64
CA LYS A 215 7.15 -13.36 -55.04
C LYS A 215 7.07 -13.52 -53.52
N LEU A 216 8.15 -13.63 -52.76
CA LEU A 216 8.06 -13.93 -51.31
C LEU A 216 8.72 -12.91 -50.38
N LEU A 217 9.62 -12.08 -50.90
CA LEU A 217 10.43 -11.16 -50.10
C LEU A 217 9.76 -9.84 -49.66
N PRO A 218 8.94 -9.20 -50.45
CA PRO A 218 8.34 -7.88 -50.07
C PRO A 218 7.49 -7.96 -48.82
N ASN A 219 6.74 -9.01 -48.65
CA ASN A 219 5.80 -9.12 -47.52
C ASN A 219 6.52 -9.37 -46.17
N LYS A 220 7.53 -10.24 -46.15
CA LYS A 220 8.33 -10.50 -44.93
C LYS A 220 9.17 -9.28 -44.54
N PHE A 221 9.77 -8.60 -45.51
CA PHE A 221 10.57 -7.41 -45.30
C PHE A 221 9.71 -6.26 -44.71
N ASN A 222 8.53 -6.02 -45.26
CA ASN A 222 7.62 -4.99 -44.77
C ASN A 222 7.09 -5.31 -43.35
N ILE A 223 6.86 -6.57 -43.02
CA ILE A 223 6.42 -6.99 -41.67
C ILE A 223 7.54 -6.74 -40.65
N ILE A 224 8.79 -7.11 -40.98
CA ILE A 224 9.94 -6.94 -40.07
C ILE A 224 10.24 -5.44 -39.87
N ILE A 225 10.26 -4.64 -40.93
CA ILE A 225 10.44 -3.17 -40.82
C ILE A 225 9.32 -2.55 -39.99
N SER A 226 8.06 -2.92 -40.26
CA SER A 226 6.92 -2.39 -39.50
C SER A 226 7.02 -2.73 -38.00
N ASN A 227 7.47 -3.93 -37.66
CA ASN A 227 7.69 -4.34 -36.27
C ASN A 227 8.81 -3.55 -35.62
N VAL A 228 9.99 -3.43 -36.26
CA VAL A 228 11.14 -2.68 -35.74
C VAL A 228 10.80 -1.20 -35.57
N VAL A 229 10.13 -0.59 -36.53
CA VAL A 229 9.70 0.82 -36.43
C VAL A 229 8.70 1.00 -35.30
N ASN A 230 7.73 0.12 -35.15
CA ASN A 230 6.76 0.20 -34.06
C ASN A 230 7.36 -0.04 -32.67
N GLU A 231 8.47 -0.79 -32.57
CA GLU A 231 9.18 -1.01 -31.30
C GLU A 231 10.12 0.15 -30.92
N ILE A 232 10.69 0.84 -31.89
CA ILE A 232 11.62 1.97 -31.66
C ILE A 232 10.87 3.26 -31.33
N PHE A 233 9.68 3.47 -31.90
CA PHE A 233 8.92 4.72 -31.79
C PHE A 233 7.69 4.65 -30.83
N LYS A 234 7.50 3.57 -30.08
CA LYS A 234 6.59 3.48 -28.93
C LYS A 234 7.33 3.66 -27.61
#